data_09a90bf277242a58f7f8c4fccf040385
#
_entry.id   09a90bf277242a58f7f8c4fccf040385
#
_cell.length_a   1.000
_cell.length_b   1.000
_cell.length_c   1.000
_cell.angle_alpha   90.00
_cell.angle_beta   90.00
_cell.angle_gamma   90.00
#
_symmetry.space_group_name_H-M   'P 1'
#
loop_
_entity.id
_entity.type
_entity.pdbx_description
1 polymer ?
#
loop_
_entity_poly.entity_id
_entity_poly.type
_entity_poly.pdbx_seq_one_letter_code
_entity_poly.pdbx_strand_id
1 'polypeptide(L)'
;MEWSDTDAAGHYHHSTVVRWVEAAEAVLLRRLGLSHLFGSTPRVHFEADYRARLWFGEAVRTQLRVTKVGASSLHYAFTVLGKEEAEAATGRMVIAHSAATATGTTPWPADVREVLTQAGPQAPELITATAGGIPCA
;
A
#
# COMPACT_ATOMS: atom_id res chain seq x y z
N MET A 1 9.72 0.75 11.34
CA MET A 1 8.77 1.61 12.06
C MET A 1 9.53 2.58 12.95
N GLU A 2 9.24 3.85 12.84
CA GLU A 2 9.88 4.89 13.64
C GLU A 2 9.19 5.01 15.00
N TRP A 3 9.88 5.66 15.96
CA TRP A 3 9.27 5.90 17.27
C TRP A 3 7.94 6.64 17.17
N SER A 4 7.83 7.60 16.26
CA SER A 4 6.58 8.35 16.01
C SER A 4 5.43 7.47 15.52
N ASP A 5 5.71 6.27 15.03
CA ASP A 5 4.69 5.32 14.58
C ASP A 5 4.14 4.47 15.72
N THR A 6 4.68 4.62 16.92
CA THR A 6 4.25 3.87 18.08
C THR A 6 3.46 4.77 19.04
N ASP A 7 2.65 4.17 19.87
CA ASP A 7 2.00 4.87 20.97
C ASP A 7 2.85 4.80 22.25
N ALA A 8 2.35 5.37 23.35
CA ALA A 8 3.06 5.40 24.61
C ALA A 8 3.32 4.00 25.21
N ALA A 9 2.63 2.97 24.76
CA ALA A 9 2.83 1.59 25.19
C ALA A 9 3.85 0.84 24.34
N GLY A 10 4.43 1.48 23.29
CA GLY A 10 5.42 0.86 22.42
C GLY A 10 4.84 0.08 21.23
N HIS A 11 3.54 0.13 21.02
CA HIS A 11 2.93 -0.45 19.82
C HIS A 11 2.96 0.53 18.66
N TYR A 12 2.75 0.02 17.44
CA TYR A 12 2.57 0.91 16.32
C TYR A 12 1.23 1.66 16.44
N HIS A 13 1.20 2.88 15.95
CA HIS A 13 -0.04 3.63 15.85
C HIS A 13 -0.85 3.08 14.66
N HIS A 14 -2.18 2.97 14.79
CA HIS A 14 -3.01 2.39 13.74
C HIS A 14 -2.86 3.09 12.37
N SER A 15 -2.57 4.38 12.35
CA SER A 15 -2.35 5.14 11.10
C SER A 15 -1.04 4.75 10.39
N THR A 16 -0.12 4.07 11.07
CA THR A 16 1.16 3.65 10.49
C THR A 16 0.96 2.66 9.35
N VAL A 17 -0.07 1.84 9.42
CA VAL A 17 -0.38 0.86 8.37
C VAL A 17 -0.59 1.55 7.03
N VAL A 18 -1.21 2.71 7.00
CA VAL A 18 -1.41 3.50 5.77
C VAL A 18 -0.05 3.83 5.14
N ARG A 19 0.92 4.26 5.93
CA ARG A 19 2.26 4.60 5.45
C ARG A 19 2.97 3.39 4.86
N TRP A 20 2.86 2.23 5.49
CA TRP A 20 3.47 1.01 4.97
C TRP A 20 2.84 0.58 3.65
N VAL A 21 1.51 0.68 3.54
CA VAL A 21 0.81 0.37 2.29
C VAL A 21 1.20 1.36 1.19
N GLU A 22 1.30 2.64 1.50
CA GLU A 22 1.74 3.65 0.53
C GLU A 22 3.18 3.40 0.05
N ALA A 23 4.06 3.00 0.95
CA ALA A 23 5.43 2.66 0.58
C ALA A 23 5.47 1.44 -0.35
N ALA A 24 4.65 0.42 -0.09
CA ALA A 24 4.55 -0.75 -0.94
C ALA A 24 3.97 -0.39 -2.32
N GLU A 25 3.00 0.50 -2.37
CA GLU A 25 2.44 0.99 -3.63
C GLU A 25 3.49 1.71 -4.46
N ALA A 26 4.30 2.55 -3.84
CA ALA A 26 5.37 3.26 -4.54
C ALA A 26 6.36 2.28 -5.18
N VAL A 27 6.72 1.21 -4.47
CA VAL A 27 7.61 0.16 -4.99
C VAL A 27 6.93 -0.56 -6.17
N LEU A 28 5.67 -0.92 -6.03
CA LEU A 28 4.90 -1.59 -7.08
C LEU A 28 4.84 -0.75 -8.35
N LEU A 29 4.48 0.51 -8.23
CA LEU A 29 4.36 1.39 -9.40
C LEU A 29 5.72 1.62 -10.08
N ARG A 30 6.81 1.73 -9.31
CA ARG A 30 8.15 1.83 -9.90
C ARG A 30 8.52 0.57 -10.65
N ARG A 31 8.25 -0.59 -10.09
CA ARG A 31 8.53 -1.88 -10.74
C ARG A 31 7.78 -2.03 -12.05
N LEU A 32 6.56 -1.52 -12.11
CA LEU A 32 5.75 -1.58 -13.31
C LEU A 32 6.07 -0.46 -14.33
N GLY A 33 7.00 0.44 -14.00
CA GLY A 33 7.33 1.57 -14.87
C GLY A 33 6.27 2.67 -14.87
N LEU A 34 5.47 2.75 -13.81
CA LEU A 34 4.35 3.68 -13.70
C LEU A 34 4.58 4.82 -12.71
N SER A 35 5.84 5.18 -12.46
CA SER A 35 6.17 6.27 -11.53
C SER A 35 5.52 7.61 -11.90
N HIS A 36 5.18 7.80 -13.18
CA HIS A 36 4.51 9.02 -13.63
C HIS A 36 3.09 9.16 -13.07
N LEU A 37 2.53 8.11 -12.48
CA LEU A 37 1.21 8.18 -11.84
C LEU A 37 1.25 8.85 -10.47
N PHE A 38 2.43 9.03 -9.88
CA PHE A 38 2.53 9.69 -8.58
C PHE A 38 1.94 11.10 -8.66
N GLY A 39 1.04 11.41 -7.72
CA GLY A 39 0.35 12.69 -7.68
C GLY A 39 -0.94 12.74 -8.49
N SER A 40 -1.26 11.73 -9.28
CA SER A 40 -2.50 11.66 -10.06
C SER A 40 -3.43 10.53 -9.66
N THR A 41 -3.19 9.90 -8.50
CA THR A 41 -3.97 8.77 -8.01
C THR A 41 -4.45 9.01 -6.58
N PRO A 42 -5.43 9.91 -6.38
CA PRO A 42 -5.98 10.15 -5.06
C PRO A 42 -6.59 8.87 -4.49
N ARG A 43 -6.43 8.71 -3.19
CA ARG A 43 -7.01 7.59 -2.47
C ARG A 43 -8.48 7.90 -2.21
N VAL A 44 -9.36 6.97 -2.58
CA VAL A 44 -10.80 7.15 -2.42
C VAL A 44 -11.39 6.25 -1.35
N HIS A 45 -10.70 5.18 -0.98
CA HIS A 45 -11.15 4.28 0.07
C HIS A 45 -9.96 3.57 0.70
N PHE A 46 -10.00 3.43 2.02
CA PHE A 46 -9.02 2.64 2.77
C PHE A 46 -9.73 1.97 3.93
N GLU A 47 -9.58 0.66 4.06
CA GLU A 47 -10.08 -0.07 5.21
C GLU A 47 -9.05 -1.06 5.68
N ALA A 48 -9.00 -1.27 6.98
CA ALA A 48 -8.06 -2.20 7.59
C ALA A 48 -8.70 -2.86 8.80
N ASP A 49 -8.41 -4.15 8.96
CA ASP A 49 -8.70 -4.91 10.15
C ASP A 49 -7.41 -5.16 10.89
N TYR A 50 -7.32 -4.73 12.14
CA TYR A 50 -6.15 -4.88 12.97
C TYR A 50 -6.28 -6.16 13.79
N ARG A 51 -5.36 -7.10 13.58
CA ARG A 51 -5.47 -8.45 14.13
C ARG A 51 -4.48 -8.75 15.24
N ALA A 52 -3.30 -8.13 15.21
CA ALA A 52 -2.25 -8.36 16.18
C ALA A 52 -1.44 -7.09 16.39
N ARG A 53 -0.83 -6.99 17.54
CA ARG A 53 0.06 -5.88 17.88
C ARG A 53 1.44 -6.12 17.29
N LEU A 54 2.07 -5.01 16.92
CA LEU A 54 3.46 -4.99 16.51
C LEU A 54 4.22 -4.13 17.51
N TRP A 55 5.34 -4.63 17.98
CA TRP A 55 6.13 -3.96 19.00
C TRP A 55 7.33 -3.26 18.38
N PHE A 56 7.79 -2.20 19.03
CA PHE A 56 9.00 -1.50 18.65
C PHE A 56 10.15 -2.50 18.50
N GLY A 57 10.86 -2.45 17.39
CA GLY A 57 11.97 -3.35 17.10
C GLY A 57 11.63 -4.57 16.25
N GLU A 58 10.33 -4.88 16.06
CA GLU A 58 9.92 -5.98 15.19
C GLU A 58 10.16 -5.68 13.72
N ALA A 59 10.51 -6.71 12.95
CA ALA A 59 10.51 -6.64 11.50
C ALA A 59 9.08 -6.74 10.98
N VAL A 60 8.72 -5.86 10.06
CA VAL A 60 7.38 -5.77 9.49
C VAL A 60 7.46 -5.92 7.98
N ARG A 61 6.60 -6.74 7.42
CA ARG A 61 6.53 -6.98 5.98
C ARG A 61 5.13 -6.64 5.49
N THR A 62 5.03 -5.82 4.45
CA THR A 62 3.76 -5.44 3.85
C THR A 62 3.66 -6.03 2.45
N GLN A 63 2.64 -6.84 2.23
CA GLN A 63 2.30 -7.38 0.92
C GLN A 63 1.19 -6.55 0.32
N LEU A 64 1.35 -6.17 -0.94
CA LEU A 64 0.35 -5.42 -1.68
C LEU A 64 0.06 -6.13 -2.99
N ARG A 65 -1.22 -6.32 -3.29
CA ARG A 65 -1.67 -7.02 -4.49
C ARG A 65 -2.76 -6.21 -5.17
N VAL A 66 -2.67 -6.12 -6.50
CA VAL A 66 -3.76 -5.58 -7.32
C VAL A 66 -4.86 -6.64 -7.43
N THR A 67 -6.08 -6.29 -7.09
CA THR A 67 -7.22 -7.21 -7.13
C THR A 67 -8.21 -6.89 -8.23
N LYS A 68 -8.28 -5.62 -8.65
CA LYS A 68 -9.21 -5.20 -9.69
C LYS A 68 -8.75 -3.91 -10.33
N VAL A 69 -8.89 -3.82 -11.64
CA VAL A 69 -8.63 -2.60 -12.40
C VAL A 69 -9.96 -2.14 -13.00
N GLY A 70 -10.48 -1.02 -12.51
CA GLY A 70 -11.68 -0.40 -13.06
C GLY A 70 -11.36 0.53 -14.23
N ALA A 71 -12.37 1.22 -14.75
CA ALA A 71 -12.17 2.18 -15.85
C ALA A 71 -11.25 3.33 -15.43
N SER A 72 -11.39 3.81 -14.19
CA SER A 72 -10.59 4.91 -13.62
C SER A 72 -10.20 4.63 -12.17
N SER A 73 -10.24 3.37 -11.75
CA SER A 73 -9.93 2.99 -10.37
C SER A 73 -8.99 1.78 -10.33
N LEU A 74 -8.30 1.64 -9.21
CA LEU A 74 -7.42 0.51 -8.96
C LEU A 74 -7.66 0.04 -7.54
N HIS A 75 -7.92 -1.26 -7.38
CA HIS A 75 -8.19 -1.87 -6.10
C HIS A 75 -7.01 -2.72 -5.67
N TYR A 76 -6.58 -2.53 -4.43
CA TYR A 76 -5.53 -3.31 -3.80
C TYR A 76 -6.07 -4.07 -2.60
N ALA A 77 -5.51 -5.25 -2.38
CA ALA A 77 -5.58 -5.91 -1.08
C ALA A 77 -4.19 -5.88 -0.45
N PHE A 78 -4.12 -5.72 0.85
CA PHE A 78 -2.84 -5.72 1.56
C PHE A 78 -2.89 -6.59 2.81
N THR A 79 -1.70 -7.08 3.18
CA THR A 79 -1.48 -7.81 4.42
C THR A 79 -0.19 -7.31 5.04
N VAL A 80 -0.24 -6.96 6.31
CA VAL A 80 0.94 -6.57 7.09
C VAL A 80 1.30 -7.76 7.97
N LEU A 81 2.51 -8.26 7.81
CA LEU A 81 3.03 -9.42 8.52
C LEU A 81 4.06 -8.98 9.54
N GLY A 82 3.93 -9.48 10.75
CA GLY A 82 4.91 -9.31 11.80
C GLY A 82 5.80 -10.53 11.96
N LYS A 83 6.26 -10.74 13.18
CA LYS A 83 7.14 -11.86 13.53
C LYS A 83 6.47 -13.19 13.21
N GLU A 84 7.24 -14.12 12.65
CA GLU A 84 6.77 -15.46 12.28
C GLU A 84 5.61 -15.47 11.29
N GLU A 85 5.59 -14.50 10.39
CA GLU A 85 4.54 -14.34 9.38
C GLU A 85 3.14 -14.18 9.96
N ALA A 86 3.03 -13.71 11.21
CA ALA A 86 1.74 -13.44 11.83
C ALA A 86 1.08 -12.23 11.20
N GLU A 87 -0.18 -12.36 10.80
CA GLU A 87 -0.93 -11.25 10.24
C GLU A 87 -1.26 -10.22 11.31
N ALA A 88 -0.69 -9.02 11.18
CA ALA A 88 -0.95 -7.91 12.09
C ALA A 88 -2.11 -7.05 11.61
N ALA A 89 -2.27 -6.90 10.30
CA ALA A 89 -3.37 -6.16 9.70
C ALA A 89 -3.64 -6.68 8.29
N THR A 90 -4.89 -6.60 7.88
CA THR A 90 -5.31 -6.89 6.51
C THR A 90 -6.29 -5.82 6.08
N GLY A 91 -6.41 -5.59 4.77
CA GLY A 91 -7.37 -4.61 4.32
C GLY A 91 -7.35 -4.40 2.82
N ARG A 92 -8.02 -3.32 2.43
CA ARG A 92 -8.16 -2.93 1.02
C ARG A 92 -7.95 -1.43 0.87
N MET A 93 -7.42 -1.06 -0.27
CA MET A 93 -7.28 0.34 -0.65
C MET A 93 -7.74 0.52 -2.09
N VAL A 94 -8.48 1.58 -2.34
CA VAL A 94 -8.92 1.94 -3.68
C VAL A 94 -8.38 3.31 -4.01
N ILE A 95 -7.75 3.44 -5.17
CA ILE A 95 -7.32 4.73 -5.71
C ILE A 95 -8.07 4.99 -7.00
N ALA A 96 -8.20 6.27 -7.34
CA ALA A 96 -8.77 6.70 -8.60
C ALA A 96 -7.70 7.40 -9.44
N HIS A 97 -7.85 7.35 -10.76
CA HIS A 97 -7.00 8.13 -11.65
C HIS A 97 -7.66 9.49 -11.88
N SER A 98 -6.89 10.55 -11.72
CA SER A 98 -7.35 11.92 -11.97
C SER A 98 -6.23 12.68 -12.67
N ALA A 99 -6.45 13.03 -13.92
CA ALA A 99 -5.48 13.84 -14.66
C ALA A 99 -5.31 15.21 -13.98
N ALA A 100 -4.10 15.76 -14.04
CA ALA A 100 -3.74 16.99 -13.30
C ALA A 100 -4.65 18.18 -13.60
N THR A 101 -5.24 18.22 -14.78
CA THR A 101 -6.13 19.32 -15.22
C THR A 101 -7.61 18.98 -15.08
N ALA A 102 -7.96 17.79 -14.61
CA ALA A 102 -9.34 17.34 -14.51
C ALA A 102 -9.92 17.60 -13.13
N THR A 103 -11.22 17.86 -13.08
CA THR A 103 -11.99 17.91 -11.84
C THR A 103 -12.79 16.62 -11.73
N GLY A 104 -12.23 15.61 -11.12
CA GLY A 104 -12.84 14.30 -10.99
C GLY A 104 -11.99 13.21 -11.62
N THR A 105 -12.57 12.03 -11.77
CA THR A 105 -11.83 10.86 -12.27
C THR A 105 -11.68 10.90 -13.79
N THR A 106 -10.55 10.37 -14.25
CA THR A 106 -10.20 10.24 -15.66
C THR A 106 -9.92 8.77 -15.95
N PRO A 107 -10.42 8.20 -17.05
CA PRO A 107 -10.09 6.81 -17.41
C PRO A 107 -8.58 6.60 -17.52
N TRP A 108 -8.13 5.41 -17.18
CA TRP A 108 -6.73 5.03 -17.36
C TRP A 108 -6.36 5.11 -18.85
N PRO A 109 -5.19 5.64 -19.20
CA PRO A 109 -4.65 5.44 -20.54
C PRO A 109 -4.57 3.94 -20.86
N ALA A 110 -4.78 3.56 -22.11
CA ALA A 110 -4.87 2.16 -22.50
C ALA A 110 -3.61 1.35 -22.15
N ASP A 111 -2.44 1.93 -22.34
CA ASP A 111 -1.16 1.31 -22.00
C ASP A 111 -0.99 1.09 -20.49
N VAL A 112 -1.40 2.05 -19.70
CA VAL A 112 -1.36 1.96 -18.22
C VAL A 112 -2.32 0.88 -17.75
N ARG A 113 -3.55 0.87 -18.29
CA ARG A 113 -4.55 -0.13 -17.93
C ARG A 113 -4.07 -1.55 -18.22
N GLU A 114 -3.41 -1.75 -19.35
CA GLU A 114 -2.87 -3.06 -19.70
C GLU A 114 -1.83 -3.52 -18.69
N VAL A 115 -0.88 -2.66 -18.33
CA VAL A 115 0.16 -2.97 -17.36
C VAL A 115 -0.46 -3.32 -16.00
N LEU A 116 -1.41 -2.53 -15.53
CA LEU A 116 -2.09 -2.78 -14.25
C LEU A 116 -2.87 -4.08 -14.27
N THR A 117 -3.55 -4.39 -15.37
CA THR A 117 -4.33 -5.62 -15.50
C THR A 117 -3.43 -6.84 -15.47
N GLN A 118 -2.28 -6.79 -16.13
CA GLN A 118 -1.32 -7.89 -16.12
C GLN A 118 -0.69 -8.09 -14.73
N ALA A 119 -0.53 -7.04 -13.96
CA ALA A 119 0.02 -7.14 -12.60
C ALA A 119 -0.94 -7.79 -11.61
N GLY A 120 -2.27 -7.70 -11.87
CA GLY A 120 -3.30 -8.05 -10.91
C GLY A 120 -3.20 -9.44 -10.28
N PRO A 121 -3.13 -10.53 -11.05
CA PRO A 121 -3.12 -11.87 -10.48
C PRO A 121 -1.73 -12.39 -10.11
N GLN A 122 -0.70 -11.58 -10.23
CA GLN A 122 0.67 -11.98 -10.00
C GLN A 122 1.03 -11.95 -8.51
N ALA A 123 2.26 -12.34 -8.22
CA ALA A 123 2.78 -12.32 -6.85
C ALA A 123 2.64 -10.92 -6.25
N PRO A 124 2.25 -10.82 -4.98
CA PRO A 124 2.10 -9.53 -4.32
C PRO A 124 3.43 -8.81 -4.18
N GLU A 125 3.37 -7.50 -4.23
CA GLU A 125 4.53 -6.68 -3.90
C GLU A 125 4.81 -6.78 -2.40
N LEU A 126 6.07 -6.87 -2.05
CA LEU A 126 6.50 -7.04 -0.67
C LEU A 126 7.49 -5.97 -0.30
N ILE A 127 7.22 -5.25 0.77
CA ILE A 127 8.15 -4.31 1.35
C ILE A 127 8.42 -4.67 2.81
N THR A 128 9.67 -4.58 3.22
CA THR A 128 10.07 -4.91 4.59
C THR A 128 10.50 -3.63 5.31
N ALA A 129 10.02 -3.47 6.54
CA ALA A 129 10.44 -2.41 7.45
C ALA A 129 10.72 -3.03 8.82
N THR A 130 11.58 -2.38 9.59
CA THR A 130 11.87 -2.81 10.96
C THR A 130 11.07 -1.95 11.92
N ALA A 131 10.25 -2.59 12.75
CA ALA A 131 9.50 -1.89 13.79
C ALA A 131 10.47 -1.25 14.78
N GLY A 132 10.42 0.08 14.88
CA GLY A 132 11.34 0.82 15.74
C GLY A 132 12.61 1.31 15.06
N GLY A 133 12.82 0.95 13.79
CA GLY A 133 13.91 1.45 12.98
C GLY A 133 13.42 2.41 11.91
N ILE A 134 14.33 2.87 11.07
CA ILE A 134 13.97 3.64 9.88
C ILE A 134 13.44 2.64 8.85
N PRO A 135 12.23 2.81 8.31
CA PRO A 135 11.70 1.90 7.30
C PRO A 135 12.62 1.85 6.09
N CYS A 136 12.84 0.65 5.59
CA CYS A 136 13.52 0.47 4.32
C CYS A 136 12.57 0.89 3.21
N ALA A 137 12.90 1.94 2.54
CA ALA A 137 12.09 2.45 1.44
C ALA A 137 12.29 1.63 0.17
#